data_7e66da01bdf4a3957c2d08079c143954
#
_entry.id   7e66da01bdf4a3957c2d08079c143954
#
_cell.length_a   1.000
_cell.length_b   1.000
_cell.length_c   1.000
_cell.angle_alpha   90.00
_cell.angle_beta   90.00
_cell.angle_gamma   90.00
#
_symmetry.space_group_name_H-M   'P 1'
#
loop_
_entity.id
_entity.type
_entity.pdbx_description
1 polymer ?
#
loop_
_entity_poly.entity_id
_entity_poly.type
_entity_poly.pdbx_seq_one_letter_code
_entity_poly.pdbx_strand_id
1 'polypeptide(L)'
;MLFVKSAMSKKKRPMILFYSRNFWLLIIGWIHARFVWYGDILFIYALCSFLLFFFRNLRPNAQFIIGCIIYLMPSFSNFALNAFVFDHLDYEDRNAIMEHWNPPEEELQKELEAYNGSYYEQIKHREKMWSSDTGGSPSAGYNGKGIIGLSFLIDLLSRSFGMMLVGMASFSWGIFSNSLQKSFYQRLIKYGFGIGFPLSAGGLALAYHYNWDWHYMQFIGRAPNHIATPFIAFGYIGIVMLCIKNVVALKLQERLKSIGKTALTGYLVQSFLATYVSVSYTHLRAHETGY
;
A
#
# COMPACT_ATOMS: atom_id res chain seq x y z
N MET A 1 -15.82 10.51 -2.96
CA MET A 1 -17.20 10.67 -3.53
C MET A 1 -18.24 11.12 -2.50
N LEU A 2 -18.42 10.47 -1.36
CA LEU A 2 -19.36 10.93 -0.30
C LEU A 2 -19.15 12.40 0.08
N PHE A 3 -17.90 12.79 0.30
CA PHE A 3 -17.55 14.16 0.64
C PHE A 3 -17.91 15.16 -0.47
N VAL A 4 -17.67 14.83 -1.73
CA VAL A 4 -18.01 15.68 -2.88
C VAL A 4 -19.54 15.84 -2.98
N LYS A 5 -20.30 14.76 -2.87
CA LYS A 5 -21.78 14.81 -2.84
C LYS A 5 -22.30 15.66 -1.69
N SER A 6 -21.74 15.50 -0.49
CA SER A 6 -22.10 16.31 0.70
C SER A 6 -21.73 17.79 0.53
N ALA A 7 -20.61 18.11 -0.11
CA ALA A 7 -20.23 19.49 -0.38
C ALA A 7 -21.14 20.14 -1.42
N MET A 8 -21.55 19.40 -2.45
CA MET A 8 -22.51 19.87 -3.47
C MET A 8 -23.88 20.15 -2.84
N SER A 9 -24.39 19.29 -1.97
CA SER A 9 -25.66 19.50 -1.29
C SER A 9 -25.66 20.73 -0.39
N LYS A 10 -24.50 21.16 0.11
CA LYS A 10 -24.32 22.36 0.97
C LYS A 10 -23.92 23.61 0.16
N LYS A 11 -24.08 23.62 -1.16
CA LYS A 11 -23.68 24.74 -2.05
C LYS A 11 -22.21 25.20 -1.88
N LYS A 12 -21.33 24.34 -1.38
CA LYS A 12 -19.90 24.61 -1.25
C LYS A 12 -19.18 24.24 -2.55
N ARG A 13 -18.05 24.88 -2.82
CA ARG A 13 -17.20 24.54 -4.00
C ARG A 13 -16.51 23.20 -3.77
N PRO A 14 -17.01 22.10 -4.32
CA PRO A 14 -16.54 20.75 -3.97
C PRO A 14 -15.10 20.51 -4.39
N MET A 15 -14.67 21.11 -5.49
CA MET A 15 -13.32 21.00 -6.01
C MET A 15 -12.29 21.61 -5.04
N ILE A 16 -12.53 22.84 -4.59
CA ILE A 16 -11.61 23.56 -3.71
C ILE A 16 -11.47 22.78 -2.38
N LEU A 17 -12.61 22.35 -1.82
CA LEU A 17 -12.58 21.58 -0.56
C LEU A 17 -11.90 20.24 -0.72
N PHE A 18 -12.06 19.57 -1.86
CA PHE A 18 -11.42 18.30 -2.15
C PHE A 18 -9.90 18.47 -2.25
N TYR A 19 -9.43 19.43 -3.06
CA TYR A 19 -7.99 19.65 -3.22
C TYR A 19 -7.33 20.24 -1.99
N SER A 20 -7.99 21.14 -1.26
CA SER A 20 -7.46 21.65 0.01
C SER A 20 -7.25 20.53 1.03
N ARG A 21 -8.23 19.62 1.17
CA ARG A 21 -8.10 18.48 2.07
C ARG A 21 -6.95 17.54 1.66
N ASN A 22 -6.84 17.25 0.36
CA ASN A 22 -5.77 16.38 -0.14
C ASN A 22 -4.39 17.04 -0.04
N PHE A 23 -4.32 18.35 -0.17
CA PHE A 23 -3.09 19.11 0.03
C PHE A 23 -2.59 19.01 1.48
N TRP A 24 -3.47 19.17 2.45
CA TRP A 24 -3.09 18.96 3.85
C TRP A 24 -2.71 17.51 4.14
N LEU A 25 -3.40 16.56 3.53
CA LEU A 25 -3.05 15.14 3.65
C LEU A 25 -1.66 14.86 3.04
N LEU A 26 -1.32 15.50 1.94
CA LEU A 26 0.00 15.40 1.30
C LEU A 26 1.10 15.93 2.22
N ILE A 27 0.89 17.12 2.83
CA ILE A 27 1.85 17.71 3.77
C ILE A 27 2.03 16.81 5.00
N ILE A 28 0.93 16.37 5.59
CA ILE A 28 0.98 15.47 6.76
C ILE A 28 1.69 14.16 6.40
N GLY A 29 1.35 13.56 5.27
CA GLY A 29 1.99 12.33 4.79
C GLY A 29 3.47 12.52 4.51
N TRP A 30 3.87 13.63 3.91
CA TRP A 30 5.27 13.94 3.67
C TRP A 30 6.07 14.10 4.97
N ILE A 31 5.54 14.87 5.94
CA ILE A 31 6.17 15.01 7.26
C ILE A 31 6.25 13.66 7.97
N HIS A 32 5.17 12.88 7.93
CA HIS A 32 5.11 11.58 8.55
C HIS A 32 6.11 10.59 7.93
N ALA A 33 6.20 10.54 6.58
CA ALA A 33 7.15 9.71 5.86
C ALA A 33 8.61 10.04 6.23
N ARG A 34 8.92 11.34 6.36
CA ARG A 34 10.29 11.78 6.59
C ARG A 34 10.73 11.61 8.04
N PHE A 35 9.87 11.95 8.99
CA PHE A 35 10.27 12.05 10.40
C PHE A 35 9.78 10.87 11.25
N VAL A 36 8.67 10.23 10.93
CA VAL A 36 8.10 9.17 11.77
C VAL A 36 8.32 7.80 11.15
N TRP A 37 7.78 7.56 9.96
CA TRP A 37 7.77 6.22 9.35
C TRP A 37 7.97 6.29 7.85
N TYR A 38 9.09 5.77 7.34
CA TYR A 38 9.45 5.81 5.92
C TYR A 38 8.45 5.09 4.99
N GLY A 39 7.74 4.08 5.49
CA GLY A 39 6.70 3.33 4.79
C GLY A 39 5.33 4.02 4.79
N ASP A 40 5.27 5.36 4.83
CA ASP A 40 4.01 6.10 4.85
C ASP A 40 3.17 5.87 3.59
N ILE A 41 1.88 5.60 3.80
CA ILE A 41 0.90 5.44 2.73
C ILE A 41 0.07 6.71 2.48
N LEU A 42 0.03 7.66 3.43
CA LEU A 42 -0.78 8.87 3.30
C LEU A 42 -0.32 9.76 2.16
N PHE A 43 1.00 9.88 1.99
CA PHE A 43 1.61 10.63 0.90
C PHE A 43 1.19 10.08 -0.47
N ILE A 44 1.30 8.76 -0.64
CA ILE A 44 0.90 8.08 -1.88
C ILE A 44 -0.60 8.21 -2.12
N TYR A 45 -1.42 8.05 -1.10
CA TYR A 45 -2.87 8.21 -1.22
C TYR A 45 -3.26 9.65 -1.58
N ALA A 46 -2.58 10.64 -1.03
CA ALA A 46 -2.81 12.03 -1.39
C ALA A 46 -2.46 12.30 -2.86
N LEU A 47 -1.31 11.82 -3.34
CA LEU A 47 -0.92 11.93 -4.75
C LEU A 47 -1.95 11.28 -5.68
N CYS A 48 -2.34 10.04 -5.41
CA CYS A 48 -3.37 9.34 -6.18
C CYS A 48 -4.71 10.10 -6.15
N SER A 49 -5.08 10.66 -5.01
CA SER A 49 -6.33 11.40 -4.85
C SER A 49 -6.40 12.64 -5.73
N PHE A 50 -5.29 13.34 -5.97
CA PHE A 50 -5.29 14.52 -6.88
C PHE A 50 -5.76 14.13 -8.28
N LEU A 51 -5.35 12.96 -8.77
CA LEU A 51 -5.75 12.46 -10.08
C LEU A 51 -7.18 11.91 -10.08
N LEU A 52 -7.62 11.34 -8.97
CA LEU A 52 -8.91 10.66 -8.85
C LEU A 52 -10.11 11.58 -9.18
N PHE A 53 -9.99 12.88 -8.92
CA PHE A 53 -11.04 13.86 -9.17
C PHE A 53 -11.43 13.96 -10.65
N PHE A 54 -10.49 13.77 -11.56
CA PHE A 54 -10.74 13.79 -13.00
C PHE A 54 -11.63 12.65 -13.48
N PHE A 55 -11.59 11.51 -12.77
CA PHE A 55 -12.35 10.31 -13.10
C PHE A 55 -13.76 10.30 -12.50
N ARG A 56 -14.15 11.32 -11.73
CA ARG A 56 -15.43 11.33 -10.98
C ARG A 56 -16.69 11.29 -11.85
N ASN A 57 -16.60 11.79 -13.08
CA ASN A 57 -17.72 11.91 -14.03
C ASN A 57 -17.80 10.71 -14.98
N LEU A 58 -16.84 9.79 -14.94
CA LEU A 58 -16.88 8.59 -15.77
C LEU A 58 -18.01 7.66 -15.31
N ARG A 59 -18.53 6.86 -16.25
CA ARG A 59 -19.48 5.79 -15.94
C ARG A 59 -18.84 4.77 -14.97
N PRO A 60 -19.60 4.23 -14.00
CA PRO A 60 -19.05 3.28 -13.02
C PRO A 60 -18.32 2.08 -13.64
N ASN A 61 -18.85 1.55 -14.75
CA ASN A 61 -18.20 0.45 -15.47
C ASN A 61 -16.82 0.85 -16.02
N ALA A 62 -16.69 2.07 -16.56
CA ALA A 62 -15.41 2.57 -17.04
C ALA A 62 -14.41 2.77 -15.89
N GLN A 63 -14.88 3.34 -14.75
CA GLN A 63 -14.05 3.49 -13.54
C GLN A 63 -13.53 2.13 -13.05
N PHE A 64 -14.40 1.11 -13.05
CA PHE A 64 -14.04 -0.23 -12.64
C PHE A 64 -13.01 -0.87 -13.57
N ILE A 65 -13.27 -0.84 -14.89
CA ILE A 65 -12.37 -1.43 -15.91
C ILE A 65 -11.00 -0.77 -15.87
N ILE A 66 -10.96 0.59 -15.89
CA ILE A 66 -9.71 1.34 -15.81
C ILE A 66 -8.99 1.04 -14.49
N GLY A 67 -9.74 0.98 -13.37
CA GLY A 67 -9.20 0.64 -12.07
C GLY A 67 -8.57 -0.75 -12.03
N CYS A 68 -9.22 -1.75 -12.61
CA CYS A 68 -8.68 -3.11 -12.72
C CYS A 68 -7.43 -3.17 -13.61
N ILE A 69 -7.43 -2.49 -14.76
CA ILE A 69 -6.26 -2.43 -15.66
C ILE A 69 -5.07 -1.81 -14.93
N ILE A 70 -5.26 -0.65 -14.30
CA ILE A 70 -4.19 0.02 -13.57
C ILE A 70 -3.72 -0.83 -12.38
N TYR A 71 -4.64 -1.45 -11.65
CA TYR A 71 -4.31 -2.31 -10.51
C TYR A 71 -3.47 -3.52 -10.91
N LEU A 72 -3.76 -4.15 -12.05
CA LEU A 72 -3.05 -5.33 -12.53
C LEU A 72 -1.74 -5.00 -13.26
N MET A 73 -1.57 -3.74 -13.68
CA MET A 73 -0.38 -3.30 -14.43
C MET A 73 0.95 -3.73 -13.80
N PRO A 74 1.16 -3.62 -12.47
CA PRO A 74 2.40 -4.03 -11.85
C PRO A 74 2.73 -5.52 -12.04
N SER A 75 1.73 -6.39 -11.96
CA SER A 75 1.96 -7.83 -12.18
C SER A 75 2.42 -8.12 -13.61
N PHE A 76 1.84 -7.43 -14.58
CA PHE A 76 2.27 -7.56 -15.98
C PHE A 76 3.62 -6.92 -16.23
N SER A 77 3.90 -5.75 -15.67
CA SER A 77 5.20 -5.08 -15.84
C SER A 77 6.33 -5.87 -15.20
N ASN A 78 6.14 -6.44 -14.02
CA ASN A 78 7.14 -7.27 -13.36
C ASN A 78 7.41 -8.56 -14.17
N PHE A 79 6.36 -9.21 -14.67
CA PHE A 79 6.52 -10.36 -15.55
C PHE A 79 7.28 -10.00 -16.84
N ALA A 80 6.94 -8.88 -17.47
CA ALA A 80 7.62 -8.39 -18.67
C ALA A 80 9.08 -8.00 -18.39
N LEU A 81 9.35 -7.35 -17.26
CA LEU A 81 10.72 -7.04 -16.81
C LEU A 81 11.55 -8.31 -16.63
N ASN A 82 10.98 -9.36 -16.05
CA ASN A 82 11.66 -10.63 -15.94
C ASN A 82 11.96 -11.23 -17.32
N ALA A 83 10.95 -11.33 -18.18
CA ALA A 83 11.06 -12.04 -19.46
C ALA A 83 11.92 -11.31 -20.52
N PHE A 84 11.94 -9.97 -20.51
CA PHE A 84 12.52 -9.17 -21.59
C PHE A 84 13.71 -8.28 -21.18
N VAL A 85 13.89 -8.02 -19.89
CA VAL A 85 14.91 -7.08 -19.41
C VAL A 85 15.95 -7.78 -18.57
N PHE A 86 15.54 -8.52 -17.54
CA PHE A 86 16.46 -9.09 -16.56
C PHE A 86 17.50 -10.04 -17.20
N ASP A 87 17.07 -10.88 -18.13
CA ASP A 87 17.94 -11.83 -18.81
C ASP A 87 18.92 -11.17 -19.79
N HIS A 88 18.64 -9.90 -20.17
CA HIS A 88 19.47 -9.11 -21.10
C HIS A 88 20.34 -8.06 -20.39
N LEU A 89 20.26 -7.97 -19.05
CA LEU A 89 21.13 -7.08 -18.28
C LEU A 89 22.56 -7.61 -18.27
N ASP A 90 23.51 -6.68 -18.31
CA ASP A 90 24.92 -6.99 -18.11
C ASP A 90 25.17 -7.58 -16.71
N TYR A 91 26.29 -8.30 -16.58
CA TYR A 91 26.64 -8.98 -15.33
C TYR A 91 26.72 -8.01 -14.13
N GLU A 92 27.29 -6.81 -14.34
CA GLU A 92 27.43 -5.79 -13.31
C GLU A 92 26.07 -5.27 -12.81
N ASP A 93 25.15 -4.97 -13.72
CA ASP A 93 23.79 -4.51 -13.37
C ASP A 93 22.98 -5.60 -12.67
N ARG A 94 23.12 -6.84 -13.12
CA ARG A 94 22.47 -7.99 -12.48
C ARG A 94 22.98 -8.21 -11.07
N ASN A 95 24.30 -8.15 -10.86
CA ASN A 95 24.91 -8.25 -9.54
C ASN A 95 24.50 -7.10 -8.62
N ALA A 96 24.46 -5.87 -9.12
CA ALA A 96 24.02 -4.72 -8.36
C ALA A 96 22.56 -4.85 -7.87
N ILE A 97 21.70 -5.49 -8.67
CA ILE A 97 20.34 -5.83 -8.27
C ILE A 97 20.35 -6.92 -7.18
N MET A 98 21.17 -7.96 -7.36
CA MET A 98 21.28 -9.05 -6.39
C MET A 98 21.80 -8.57 -5.04
N GLU A 99 22.84 -7.73 -5.02
CA GLU A 99 23.36 -7.12 -3.79
C GLU A 99 22.33 -6.25 -3.06
N HIS A 100 21.46 -5.57 -3.80
CA HIS A 100 20.38 -4.79 -3.16
C HIS A 100 19.40 -5.68 -2.37
N TRP A 101 19.15 -6.88 -2.84
CA TRP A 101 18.23 -7.84 -2.17
C TRP A 101 18.94 -8.76 -1.18
N ASN A 102 20.22 -8.93 -1.33
CA ASN A 102 21.07 -9.72 -0.43
C ASN A 102 22.34 -8.93 -0.13
N PRO A 103 22.22 -7.81 0.61
CA PRO A 103 23.35 -6.93 0.88
C PRO A 103 24.44 -7.65 1.67
N PRO A 104 25.71 -7.26 1.48
CA PRO A 104 26.82 -7.76 2.27
C PRO A 104 26.58 -7.58 3.77
N GLU A 105 27.09 -8.49 4.58
CA GLU A 105 26.89 -8.48 6.03
C GLU A 105 27.36 -7.17 6.69
N GLU A 106 28.41 -6.54 6.14
CA GLU A 106 28.89 -5.23 6.58
C GLU A 106 27.85 -4.10 6.37
N GLU A 107 27.11 -4.12 5.28
CA GLU A 107 26.03 -3.15 5.05
C GLU A 107 24.85 -3.36 6.00
N LEU A 108 24.50 -4.63 6.24
CA LEU A 108 23.48 -4.98 7.22
C LEU A 108 23.87 -4.55 8.63
N GLN A 109 25.14 -4.74 9.02
CA GLN A 109 25.63 -4.29 10.33
C GLN A 109 25.58 -2.76 10.47
N LYS A 110 26.00 -2.03 9.45
CA LYS A 110 25.90 -0.55 9.44
C LYS A 110 24.45 -0.06 9.54
N GLU A 111 23.54 -0.76 8.87
CA GLU A 111 22.11 -0.44 8.97
C GLU A 111 21.55 -0.75 10.36
N LEU A 112 21.89 -1.91 10.93
CA LEU A 112 21.54 -2.27 12.30
C LEU A 112 22.09 -1.28 13.33
N GLU A 113 23.33 -0.86 13.21
CA GLU A 113 23.95 0.14 14.07
C GLU A 113 23.22 1.49 13.98
N ALA A 114 22.88 1.93 12.76
CA ALA A 114 22.15 3.17 12.54
C ALA A 114 20.74 3.12 13.16
N TYR A 115 20.02 1.98 13.04
CA TYR A 115 18.69 1.84 13.64
C TYR A 115 18.73 1.53 15.14
N ASN A 116 19.81 0.98 15.67
CA ASN A 116 20.04 0.83 17.10
C ASN A 116 20.54 2.12 17.77
N GLY A 117 20.95 3.09 17.00
CA GLY A 117 21.40 4.40 17.48
C GLY A 117 20.25 5.33 17.90
N SER A 118 20.61 6.55 18.23
CA SER A 118 19.66 7.60 18.62
C SER A 118 18.66 7.91 17.49
N TYR A 119 17.52 8.49 17.84
CA TYR A 119 16.52 8.93 16.84
C TYR A 119 17.12 9.89 15.79
N TYR A 120 18.07 10.73 16.20
CA TYR A 120 18.78 11.61 15.28
C TYR A 120 19.65 10.85 14.27
N GLU A 121 20.33 9.80 14.68
CA GLU A 121 21.12 8.92 13.80
C GLU A 121 20.23 8.15 12.83
N GLN A 122 19.09 7.69 13.27
CA GLN A 122 18.08 7.08 12.41
C GLN A 122 17.54 8.05 11.36
N ILE A 123 17.26 9.31 11.73
CA ILE A 123 16.86 10.34 10.76
C ILE A 123 17.98 10.60 9.77
N LYS A 124 19.21 10.80 10.25
CA LYS A 124 20.38 11.05 9.40
C LYS A 124 20.64 9.90 8.43
N HIS A 125 20.48 8.66 8.88
CA HIS A 125 20.59 7.49 8.02
C HIS A 125 19.50 7.48 6.93
N ARG A 126 18.24 7.73 7.30
CA ARG A 126 17.12 7.86 6.35
C ARG A 126 17.33 9.02 5.37
N GLU A 127 17.82 10.17 5.84
CA GLU A 127 18.17 11.30 4.95
C GLU A 127 19.24 10.91 3.94
N LYS A 128 20.25 10.19 4.38
CA LYS A 128 21.29 9.66 3.51
C LYS A 128 20.71 8.69 2.47
N MET A 129 19.79 7.82 2.86
CA MET A 129 19.06 6.94 1.95
C MET A 129 18.18 7.71 0.93
N TRP A 130 17.61 8.87 1.33
CA TRP A 130 16.79 9.70 0.45
C TRP A 130 17.58 10.64 -0.46
N SER A 131 18.76 11.08 -0.01
CA SER A 131 19.57 12.08 -0.69
C SER A 131 20.65 11.48 -1.57
N SER A 132 20.94 10.20 -1.44
CA SER A 132 22.18 9.70 -2.00
C SER A 132 22.06 9.07 -3.36
N ASP A 133 23.06 9.39 -4.14
CA ASP A 133 23.71 8.57 -5.16
C ASP A 133 23.90 7.07 -4.78
N THR A 134 23.58 6.66 -3.57
CA THR A 134 23.73 5.30 -3.04
C THR A 134 22.47 4.44 -3.07
N GLY A 135 21.43 4.85 -3.79
CA GLY A 135 20.36 3.91 -4.18
C GLY A 135 19.25 3.61 -3.18
N GLY A 136 19.14 4.36 -2.09
CA GLY A 136 18.01 4.24 -1.15
C GLY A 136 16.73 4.94 -1.58
N SER A 137 16.81 5.83 -2.56
CA SER A 137 15.62 6.35 -3.25
C SER A 137 15.24 5.41 -4.39
N PRO A 138 13.96 5.17 -4.62
CA PRO A 138 13.48 4.47 -5.83
C PRO A 138 13.93 5.12 -7.14
N SER A 139 14.54 6.30 -7.08
CA SER A 139 14.98 7.12 -8.21
C SER A 139 16.48 7.18 -8.43
N ALA A 140 17.30 6.57 -7.57
CA ALA A 140 18.74 6.72 -7.66
C ALA A 140 19.37 5.70 -8.61
N GLY A 141 19.73 6.19 -9.76
CA GLY A 141 20.61 5.55 -10.71
C GLY A 141 19.92 4.89 -11.90
N TYR A 142 20.39 5.25 -13.08
CA TYR A 142 20.02 4.63 -14.38
C TYR A 142 20.56 3.20 -14.55
N ASN A 143 21.21 2.64 -13.52
CA ASN A 143 21.68 1.28 -13.45
C ASN A 143 20.54 0.37 -12.98
N GLY A 144 20.67 -0.95 -13.07
CA GLY A 144 19.61 -1.91 -12.73
C GLY A 144 18.84 -1.64 -11.43
N LYS A 145 19.48 -0.99 -10.43
CA LYS A 145 18.84 -0.49 -9.20
C LYS A 145 17.72 0.53 -9.49
N GLY A 146 17.88 1.41 -10.47
CA GLY A 146 16.87 2.41 -10.83
C GLY A 146 15.61 1.80 -11.45
N ILE A 147 15.75 0.74 -12.23
CA ILE A 147 14.62 0.03 -12.86
C ILE A 147 13.75 -0.61 -11.79
N ILE A 148 14.36 -1.23 -10.76
CA ILE A 148 13.62 -1.85 -9.64
C ILE A 148 12.95 -0.79 -8.78
N GLY A 149 13.63 0.30 -8.46
CA GLY A 149 13.03 1.40 -7.72
C GLY A 149 11.83 2.02 -8.44
N LEU A 150 11.93 2.21 -9.75
CA LEU A 150 10.82 2.67 -10.57
C LEU A 150 9.67 1.66 -10.61
N SER A 151 9.97 0.36 -10.73
CA SER A 151 8.95 -0.69 -10.71
C SER A 151 8.20 -0.73 -9.37
N PHE A 152 8.89 -0.54 -8.26
CA PHE A 152 8.28 -0.45 -6.92
C PHE A 152 7.35 0.78 -6.79
N LEU A 153 7.79 1.94 -7.27
CA LEU A 153 6.95 3.14 -7.26
C LEU A 153 5.70 2.98 -8.13
N ILE A 154 5.85 2.41 -9.33
CA ILE A 154 4.73 2.08 -10.23
C ILE A 154 3.79 1.09 -9.55
N ASP A 155 4.30 0.05 -8.88
CA ASP A 155 3.50 -0.92 -8.13
C ASP A 155 2.65 -0.22 -7.05
N LEU A 156 3.27 0.61 -6.24
CA LEU A 156 2.63 1.30 -5.12
C LEU A 156 1.54 2.28 -5.59
N LEU A 157 1.85 3.10 -6.60
CA LEU A 157 0.90 4.06 -7.18
C LEU A 157 -0.24 3.35 -7.90
N SER A 158 0.05 2.33 -8.69
CA SER A 158 -0.95 1.60 -9.48
C SER A 158 -1.92 0.84 -8.59
N ARG A 159 -1.44 0.16 -7.55
CA ARG A 159 -2.29 -0.51 -6.55
C ARG A 159 -3.22 0.48 -5.87
N SER A 160 -2.68 1.58 -5.39
CA SER A 160 -3.45 2.59 -4.66
C SER A 160 -4.49 3.25 -5.56
N PHE A 161 -4.08 3.74 -6.72
CA PHE A 161 -4.95 4.46 -7.64
C PHE A 161 -6.00 3.53 -8.27
N GLY A 162 -5.60 2.33 -8.70
CA GLY A 162 -6.49 1.32 -9.26
C GLY A 162 -7.60 0.94 -8.27
N MET A 163 -7.24 0.64 -7.01
CA MET A 163 -8.24 0.32 -5.98
C MET A 163 -9.10 1.51 -5.59
N MET A 164 -8.63 2.74 -5.65
CA MET A 164 -9.46 3.93 -5.47
C MET A 164 -10.52 4.05 -6.56
N LEU A 165 -10.18 3.78 -7.82
CA LEU A 165 -11.13 3.77 -8.94
C LEU A 165 -12.17 2.64 -8.79
N VAL A 166 -11.73 1.43 -8.43
CA VAL A 166 -12.63 0.29 -8.13
C VAL A 166 -13.56 0.64 -6.97
N GLY A 167 -13.04 1.26 -5.91
CA GLY A 167 -13.85 1.72 -4.78
C GLY A 167 -14.87 2.79 -5.18
N MET A 168 -14.51 3.70 -6.09
CA MET A 168 -15.40 4.73 -6.61
C MET A 168 -16.54 4.15 -7.45
N ALA A 169 -16.24 3.16 -8.30
CA ALA A 169 -17.24 2.41 -9.05
C ALA A 169 -18.20 1.65 -8.10
N SER A 170 -17.63 0.93 -7.13
CA SER A 170 -18.37 0.17 -6.12
C SER A 170 -19.33 1.06 -5.31
N PHE A 171 -18.89 2.27 -4.98
CA PHE A 171 -19.72 3.27 -4.34
C PHE A 171 -20.89 3.70 -5.26
N SER A 172 -20.62 3.93 -6.53
CA SER A 172 -21.62 4.34 -7.51
C SER A 172 -22.66 3.24 -7.80
N TRP A 173 -22.27 1.97 -7.74
CA TRP A 173 -23.17 0.80 -7.83
C TRP A 173 -23.98 0.56 -6.56
N GLY A 174 -23.75 1.32 -5.49
CA GLY A 174 -24.49 1.19 -4.24
C GLY A 174 -24.06 0.03 -3.36
N ILE A 175 -22.89 -0.58 -3.59
CA ILE A 175 -22.38 -1.69 -2.76
C ILE A 175 -22.29 -1.27 -1.28
N PHE A 176 -21.85 -0.03 -1.01
CA PHE A 176 -21.68 0.50 0.35
C PHE A 176 -22.94 1.17 0.94
N SER A 177 -24.03 1.31 0.17
CA SER A 177 -25.26 1.97 0.63
C SER A 177 -26.31 1.01 1.22
N ASN A 178 -25.96 -0.27 1.33
CA ASN A 178 -26.86 -1.33 1.81
C ASN A 178 -28.18 -1.48 0.99
N SER A 179 -28.19 -0.94 -0.25
CA SER A 179 -29.34 -0.96 -1.15
C SER A 179 -29.52 -2.29 -1.89
N LEU A 180 -28.45 -3.07 -2.00
CA LEU A 180 -28.45 -4.33 -2.78
C LEU A 180 -29.06 -5.49 -1.97
N GLN A 181 -29.50 -6.55 -2.66
CA GLN A 181 -30.10 -7.73 -2.03
C GLN A 181 -29.08 -8.52 -1.18
N LYS A 182 -29.57 -9.25 -0.17
CA LYS A 182 -28.72 -10.13 0.67
C LYS A 182 -27.93 -11.16 -0.16
N SER A 183 -28.58 -11.73 -1.19
CA SER A 183 -27.95 -12.69 -2.10
C SER A 183 -26.73 -12.13 -2.83
N PHE A 184 -26.69 -10.83 -3.12
CA PHE A 184 -25.54 -10.20 -3.72
C PHE A 184 -24.34 -10.21 -2.75
N TYR A 185 -24.53 -9.83 -1.50
CA TYR A 185 -23.46 -9.83 -0.50
C TYR A 185 -22.99 -11.25 -0.15
N GLN A 186 -23.90 -12.23 -0.14
CA GLN A 186 -23.53 -13.65 0.01
C GLN A 186 -22.64 -14.13 -1.13
N ARG A 187 -22.95 -13.72 -2.37
CA ARG A 187 -22.07 -14.01 -3.54
C ARG A 187 -20.71 -13.35 -3.40
N LEU A 188 -20.63 -12.09 -2.93
CA LEU A 188 -19.35 -11.45 -2.66
C LEU A 188 -18.49 -12.24 -1.66
N ILE A 189 -19.10 -12.77 -0.60
CA ILE A 189 -18.39 -13.62 0.37
C ILE A 189 -17.92 -14.91 -0.28
N LYS A 190 -18.83 -15.61 -0.96
CA LYS A 190 -18.54 -16.91 -1.58
C LYS A 190 -17.41 -16.82 -2.60
N TYR A 191 -17.51 -15.90 -3.55
CA TYR A 191 -16.50 -15.74 -4.60
C TYR A 191 -15.26 -15.00 -4.08
N GLY A 192 -15.43 -14.03 -3.20
CA GLY A 192 -14.32 -13.30 -2.60
C GLY A 192 -13.37 -14.22 -1.86
N PHE A 193 -13.88 -15.03 -0.94
CA PHE A 193 -13.04 -15.96 -0.19
C PHE A 193 -12.76 -17.26 -0.94
N GLY A 194 -13.72 -17.78 -1.72
CA GLY A 194 -13.55 -19.01 -2.50
C GLY A 194 -12.50 -18.90 -3.60
N ILE A 195 -12.23 -17.71 -4.13
CA ILE A 195 -11.17 -17.44 -5.10
C ILE A 195 -9.94 -16.87 -4.38
N GLY A 196 -10.14 -15.88 -3.50
CA GLY A 196 -9.06 -15.12 -2.90
C GLY A 196 -8.17 -15.95 -1.99
N PHE A 197 -8.74 -16.74 -1.06
CA PHE A 197 -7.92 -17.55 -0.15
C PHE A 197 -7.15 -18.67 -0.85
N PRO A 198 -7.74 -19.49 -1.77
CA PRO A 198 -6.97 -20.50 -2.48
C PRO A 198 -5.85 -19.90 -3.32
N LEU A 199 -6.08 -18.75 -3.98
CA LEU A 199 -5.07 -18.08 -4.77
C LEU A 199 -3.92 -17.56 -3.91
N SER A 200 -4.24 -16.94 -2.76
CA SER A 200 -3.22 -16.46 -1.82
C SER A 200 -2.45 -17.61 -1.18
N ALA A 201 -3.13 -18.70 -0.80
CA ALA A 201 -2.50 -19.89 -0.25
C ALA A 201 -1.61 -20.59 -1.28
N GLY A 202 -2.06 -20.66 -2.53
CA GLY A 202 -1.25 -21.18 -3.64
C GLY A 202 0.02 -20.36 -3.87
N GLY A 203 -0.10 -19.01 -3.83
CA GLY A 203 1.06 -18.13 -3.91
C GLY A 203 2.05 -18.35 -2.76
N LEU A 204 1.54 -18.54 -1.53
CA LEU A 204 2.36 -18.84 -0.37
C LEU A 204 3.05 -20.22 -0.52
N ALA A 205 2.34 -21.24 -0.96
CA ALA A 205 2.90 -22.57 -1.20
C ALA A 205 4.03 -22.54 -2.25
N LEU A 206 3.84 -21.76 -3.32
CA LEU A 206 4.88 -21.55 -4.33
C LEU A 206 6.11 -20.80 -3.75
N ALA A 207 5.89 -19.80 -2.90
CA ALA A 207 7.00 -19.10 -2.22
C ALA A 207 7.85 -20.07 -1.38
N TYR A 208 7.21 -20.98 -0.63
CA TYR A 208 7.93 -22.05 0.07
C TYR A 208 8.62 -23.04 -0.86
N HIS A 209 7.97 -23.42 -1.96
CA HIS A 209 8.56 -24.33 -2.95
C HIS A 209 9.84 -23.76 -3.57
N TYR A 210 9.86 -22.46 -3.85
CA TYR A 210 11.04 -21.75 -4.39
C TYR A 210 11.98 -21.20 -3.28
N ASN A 211 11.85 -21.66 -2.03
CA ASN A 211 12.66 -21.22 -0.88
C ASN A 211 12.79 -19.70 -0.75
N TRP A 212 11.71 -18.98 -1.05
CA TRP A 212 11.68 -17.51 -1.00
C TRP A 212 12.74 -16.85 -1.88
N ASP A 213 13.13 -17.53 -2.95
CA ASP A 213 14.11 -16.97 -3.91
C ASP A 213 13.68 -15.55 -4.30
N TRP A 214 14.62 -14.60 -4.18
CA TRP A 214 14.32 -13.19 -4.36
C TRP A 214 13.89 -12.88 -5.79
N HIS A 215 14.55 -13.50 -6.81
CA HIS A 215 14.22 -13.31 -8.22
C HIS A 215 12.79 -13.78 -8.52
N TYR A 216 12.45 -14.98 -8.07
CA TYR A 216 11.09 -15.48 -8.20
C TYR A 216 10.08 -14.57 -7.48
N MET A 217 10.38 -14.18 -6.23
CA MET A 217 9.47 -13.34 -5.43
C MET A 217 9.30 -11.94 -6.02
N GLN A 218 10.37 -11.34 -6.56
CA GLN A 218 10.31 -10.00 -7.13
C GLN A 218 9.42 -9.94 -8.37
N PHE A 219 9.54 -10.90 -9.27
CA PHE A 219 8.92 -10.81 -10.57
C PHE A 219 7.60 -11.61 -10.70
N ILE A 220 7.45 -12.73 -10.00
CA ILE A 220 6.33 -13.66 -10.16
C ILE A 220 5.61 -13.92 -8.83
N GLY A 221 6.33 -14.20 -7.76
CA GLY A 221 5.80 -14.74 -6.51
C GLY A 221 4.78 -13.84 -5.79
N ARG A 222 4.85 -12.54 -6.02
CA ARG A 222 3.88 -11.57 -5.46
C ARG A 222 2.56 -11.52 -6.22
N ALA A 223 2.52 -11.93 -7.49
CA ALA A 223 1.34 -11.81 -8.35
C ALA A 223 0.10 -12.55 -7.84
N PRO A 224 0.16 -13.82 -7.35
CA PRO A 224 -1.00 -14.51 -6.81
C PRO A 224 -1.66 -13.75 -5.65
N ASN A 225 -0.87 -13.27 -4.69
CA ASN A 225 -1.39 -12.50 -3.56
C ASN A 225 -1.93 -11.13 -3.99
N HIS A 226 -1.27 -10.48 -4.95
CA HIS A 226 -1.74 -9.22 -5.52
C HIS A 226 -3.13 -9.40 -6.15
N ILE A 227 -3.32 -10.43 -6.97
CA ILE A 227 -4.61 -10.72 -7.61
C ILE A 227 -5.66 -11.16 -6.58
N ALA A 228 -5.28 -11.93 -5.54
CA ALA A 228 -6.17 -12.40 -4.49
C ALA A 228 -6.74 -11.27 -3.62
N THR A 229 -5.96 -10.23 -3.38
CA THR A 229 -6.28 -9.15 -2.43
C THR A 229 -7.63 -8.47 -2.69
N PRO A 230 -8.00 -8.05 -3.91
CA PRO A 230 -9.32 -7.47 -4.18
C PRO A 230 -10.46 -8.44 -3.90
N PHE A 231 -10.31 -9.72 -4.24
CA PHE A 231 -11.34 -10.73 -3.97
C PHE A 231 -11.58 -10.87 -2.47
N ILE A 232 -10.53 -10.99 -1.68
CA ILE A 232 -10.62 -11.08 -0.21
C ILE A 232 -11.23 -9.80 0.36
N ALA A 233 -10.83 -8.63 -0.13
CA ALA A 233 -11.40 -7.35 0.29
C ALA A 233 -12.92 -7.28 0.02
N PHE A 234 -13.38 -7.69 -1.16
CA PHE A 234 -14.80 -7.77 -1.46
C PHE A 234 -15.54 -8.81 -0.61
N GLY A 235 -14.89 -9.92 -0.24
CA GLY A 235 -15.41 -10.90 0.71
C GLY A 235 -15.69 -10.26 2.08
N TYR A 236 -14.74 -9.50 2.62
CA TYR A 236 -14.93 -8.77 3.87
C TYR A 236 -16.00 -7.67 3.77
N ILE A 237 -16.06 -6.94 2.65
CA ILE A 237 -17.14 -5.98 2.39
C ILE A 237 -18.50 -6.71 2.45
N GLY A 238 -18.62 -7.88 1.84
CA GLY A 238 -19.83 -8.71 1.89
C GLY A 238 -20.24 -9.05 3.32
N ILE A 239 -19.30 -9.48 4.19
CA ILE A 239 -19.58 -9.75 5.61
C ILE A 239 -20.09 -8.50 6.32
N VAL A 240 -19.36 -7.40 6.21
CA VAL A 240 -19.72 -6.13 6.90
C VAL A 240 -21.10 -5.67 6.48
N MET A 241 -21.41 -5.69 5.18
CA MET A 241 -22.71 -5.27 4.65
C MET A 241 -23.84 -6.20 5.06
N LEU A 242 -23.61 -7.52 5.16
CA LEU A 242 -24.61 -8.45 5.71
C LEU A 242 -24.84 -8.23 7.20
N CYS A 243 -23.78 -7.98 8.00
CA CYS A 243 -23.94 -7.65 9.40
C CYS A 243 -24.77 -6.39 9.61
N ILE A 244 -24.54 -5.35 8.80
CA ILE A 244 -25.33 -4.12 8.83
C ILE A 244 -26.80 -4.42 8.43
N LYS A 245 -27.00 -5.20 7.35
CA LYS A 245 -28.34 -5.51 6.83
C LYS A 245 -29.17 -6.37 7.76
N ASN A 246 -28.55 -7.28 8.49
CA ASN A 246 -29.19 -8.16 9.44
C ASN A 246 -29.23 -7.59 10.87
N VAL A 247 -28.73 -6.38 11.08
CA VAL A 247 -28.70 -5.70 12.40
C VAL A 247 -27.95 -6.54 13.46
N VAL A 248 -26.89 -7.23 13.06
CA VAL A 248 -26.11 -8.11 13.92
C VAL A 248 -24.93 -7.33 14.52
N ALA A 249 -24.56 -7.65 15.76
CA ALA A 249 -23.39 -7.09 16.44
C ALA A 249 -23.39 -5.53 16.53
N LEU A 250 -24.50 -4.92 16.87
CA LEU A 250 -24.68 -3.46 16.91
C LEU A 250 -23.61 -2.74 17.74
N LYS A 251 -23.26 -3.26 18.92
CA LYS A 251 -22.22 -2.68 19.78
C LYS A 251 -20.86 -2.65 19.07
N LEU A 252 -20.52 -3.69 18.30
CA LEU A 252 -19.30 -3.75 17.51
C LEU A 252 -19.35 -2.74 16.35
N GLN A 253 -20.49 -2.64 15.65
CA GLN A 253 -20.68 -1.66 14.58
C GLN A 253 -20.47 -0.23 15.08
N GLU A 254 -21.02 0.13 16.26
CA GLU A 254 -20.83 1.46 16.85
C GLU A 254 -19.35 1.72 17.23
N ARG A 255 -18.66 0.73 17.77
CA ARG A 255 -17.22 0.84 18.07
C ARG A 255 -16.40 1.04 16.80
N LEU A 256 -16.63 0.21 15.78
CA LEU A 256 -15.93 0.34 14.49
C LEU A 256 -16.20 1.67 13.79
N LYS A 257 -17.44 2.17 13.87
CA LYS A 257 -17.81 3.50 13.37
C LYS A 257 -17.05 4.62 14.09
N SER A 258 -16.85 4.50 15.39
CA SER A 258 -16.07 5.47 16.18
C SER A 258 -14.58 5.44 15.78
N ILE A 259 -14.00 4.26 15.64
CA ILE A 259 -12.62 4.08 15.15
C ILE A 259 -12.47 4.66 13.75
N GLY A 260 -13.43 4.39 12.84
CA GLY A 260 -13.39 4.93 11.48
C GLY A 260 -13.42 6.45 11.39
N LYS A 261 -14.06 7.14 12.36
CA LYS A 261 -14.07 8.62 12.43
C LYS A 261 -12.71 9.20 12.81
N THR A 262 -11.91 8.47 13.58
CA THR A 262 -10.58 8.86 14.08
C THR A 262 -9.45 8.12 13.38
N ALA A 263 -9.71 7.50 12.21
CA ALA A 263 -8.77 6.62 11.53
C ALA A 263 -7.41 7.31 11.23
N LEU A 264 -7.42 8.56 10.77
CA LEU A 264 -6.18 9.30 10.51
C LEU A 264 -5.39 9.54 11.81
N THR A 265 -6.07 9.98 12.86
CA THR A 265 -5.41 10.18 14.16
C THR A 265 -4.88 8.86 14.71
N GLY A 266 -5.68 7.79 14.62
CA GLY A 266 -5.25 6.46 15.04
C GLY A 266 -4.02 5.97 14.29
N TYR A 267 -3.98 6.16 12.97
CA TYR A 267 -2.82 5.82 12.14
C TYR A 267 -1.55 6.59 12.57
N LEU A 268 -1.64 7.90 12.71
CA LEU A 268 -0.48 8.73 13.10
C LEU A 268 0.00 8.39 14.53
N VAL A 269 -0.91 8.23 15.48
CA VAL A 269 -0.58 7.85 16.86
C VAL A 269 0.04 6.46 16.91
N GLN A 270 -0.51 5.49 16.18
CA GLN A 270 0.03 4.12 16.12
C GLN A 270 1.46 4.11 15.56
N SER A 271 1.72 4.82 14.47
CA SER A 271 3.05 4.91 13.87
C SER A 271 4.03 5.57 14.81
N PHE A 272 3.61 6.66 15.47
CA PHE A 272 4.44 7.36 16.44
C PHE A 272 4.77 6.48 17.66
N LEU A 273 3.78 5.80 18.21
CA LEU A 273 3.98 4.88 19.33
C LEU A 273 4.89 3.69 18.94
N ALA A 274 4.67 3.11 17.75
CA ALA A 274 5.50 2.02 17.27
C ALA A 274 6.96 2.44 17.12
N THR A 275 7.21 3.60 16.54
CA THR A 275 8.57 4.16 16.40
C THR A 275 9.18 4.44 17.77
N TYR A 276 8.43 5.08 18.68
CA TYR A 276 8.92 5.40 20.03
C TYR A 276 9.24 4.14 20.84
N VAL A 277 8.36 3.15 20.83
CA VAL A 277 8.58 1.87 21.56
C VAL A 277 9.77 1.12 20.95
N SER A 278 9.90 1.08 19.62
CA SER A 278 11.04 0.45 18.97
C SER A 278 12.37 1.09 19.38
N VAL A 279 12.43 2.41 19.33
CA VAL A 279 13.65 3.17 19.74
C VAL A 279 13.95 2.96 21.22
N SER A 280 12.94 3.03 22.10
CA SER A 280 13.13 2.83 23.55
C SER A 280 13.59 1.41 23.88
N TYR A 281 13.04 0.41 23.20
CA TYR A 281 13.42 -0.98 23.42
C TYR A 281 14.86 -1.27 22.98
N THR A 282 15.29 -0.73 21.86
CA THR A 282 16.67 -0.88 21.38
C THR A 282 17.67 -0.19 22.32
N HIS A 283 17.33 1.00 22.85
CA HIS A 283 18.17 1.68 23.85
C HIS A 283 18.28 0.91 25.16
N LEU A 284 17.18 0.35 25.69
CA LEU A 284 17.22 -0.45 26.92
C LEU A 284 18.08 -1.69 26.74
N ARG A 285 17.96 -2.39 25.61
CA ARG A 285 18.72 -3.62 25.35
C ARG A 285 20.23 -3.36 25.13
N ALA A 286 20.59 -2.24 24.52
CA ALA A 286 21.98 -1.84 24.34
C ALA A 286 22.70 -1.59 25.69
N HIS A 287 21.97 -1.17 26.72
CA HIS A 287 22.51 -1.00 28.07
C HIS A 287 22.58 -2.31 28.86
N GLU A 288 21.78 -3.31 28.55
CA GLU A 288 21.80 -4.62 29.24
C GLU A 288 22.88 -5.58 28.70
N THR A 289 23.38 -5.39 27.49
CA THR A 289 24.45 -6.21 26.89
C THR A 289 25.85 -5.69 27.10
N GLY A 290 26.02 -4.64 27.89
CA GLY A 290 27.31 -4.01 28.23
C GLY A 290 28.08 -4.64 29.39
N TYR A 291 27.78 -5.90 29.78
CA TYR A 291 28.54 -6.66 30.76
C TYR A 291 29.04 -7.97 30.16
#